data_cd83c18f7da2b489204ce6305f7ad318
#
_entry.id   cd83c18f7da2b489204ce6305f7ad318
#
_cell.length_a   1.000
_cell.length_b   1.000
_cell.length_c   1.000
_cell.angle_alpha   90.00
_cell.angle_beta   90.00
_cell.angle_gamma   90.00
#
_symmetry.space_group_name_H-M   'P 1'
#
loop_
_entity.id
_entity.type
_entity.pdbx_description
1 polymer ?
#
loop_
_entity_poly.entity_id
_entity_poly.type
_entity_poly.pdbx_seq_one_letter_code
_entity_poly.pdbx_strand_id
1 'polypeptide(L)'
;MKRTTKLLTLLLALVMVLSVLASCTQTPPAETTPEESTTKTPSTSKAPNTTAPEASEEDPNATEDPDATKAPDTPEESESESESETEKVNLEDFLPENINLGIDMNILVGILYDEEWLESDDGDLVGTELYNRVLRVENGLGIELTVNTTSGTNLDNWLEEARKRQETTDPNMMADLVSGYSQLLGSFTLEGRLQNIANSDNVDFENPWWPTALLENSTIDDRVYFASGDISPTLLYEIYAIFYNRALVEQYNMDDPIRLVNEYKWTIDKVIEMTSGIYSDLNNNGKADVGDFTAFNFCDNAHLKAFPYAMGVRVLEPDEDDGYVWSELYMGERMDTFLGKFVTWVQNNNGVTIQSEFYDFGKNFLAGTNIFTVGNFGFAKGECAGSGLDYAVVPCPMFDEEQEAYYSTHGNPCSFWGIPTNVDIDNSALLLERLAVDAYVYITPALFERALKLKYVTNDVDGISKMFDIIKEGVVFDAALLYNRSLTRYSQFSELAGLSTSWTVFFDNFTRKAMKREIKTIVDTLRQLPG
;
A
#
# COMPACT_ATOMS: atom_id res chain seq x y z
N MET A 1 -1.76 20.39 -52.15
CA MET A 1 -2.14 19.70 -50.92
C MET A 1 -0.99 19.48 -49.91
N LYS A 2 0.24 19.15 -50.26
CA LYS A 2 1.35 18.91 -49.27
C LYS A 2 1.92 20.18 -48.58
N ARG A 3 1.66 21.39 -49.08
CA ARG A 3 2.13 22.65 -48.47
C ARG A 3 1.15 23.22 -47.44
N THR A 4 -0.13 22.98 -47.61
CA THR A 4 -1.19 23.44 -46.68
C THR A 4 -1.23 22.61 -45.38
N THR A 5 -0.94 21.32 -45.46
CA THR A 5 -0.91 20.46 -44.26
C THR A 5 0.29 20.80 -43.35
N LYS A 6 1.47 21.14 -43.91
CA LYS A 6 2.62 21.57 -43.12
C LYS A 6 2.44 22.93 -42.44
N LEU A 7 1.66 23.83 -43.07
CA LEU A 7 1.35 25.13 -42.45
C LEU A 7 0.37 24.96 -41.27
N LEU A 8 -0.59 24.04 -41.38
CA LEU A 8 -1.57 23.76 -40.33
C LEU A 8 -0.93 23.12 -39.11
N THR A 9 0.00 22.17 -39.32
CA THR A 9 0.76 21.56 -38.20
C THR A 9 1.72 22.52 -37.50
N LEU A 10 2.29 23.47 -38.26
CA LEU A 10 3.14 24.52 -37.66
C LEU A 10 2.33 25.53 -36.86
N LEU A 11 1.10 25.85 -37.31
CA LEU A 11 0.18 26.75 -36.58
C LEU A 11 -0.34 26.10 -35.29
N LEU A 12 -0.67 24.80 -35.31
CA LEU A 12 -1.08 24.06 -34.10
C LEU A 12 0.05 23.99 -33.08
N ALA A 13 1.28 23.73 -33.50
CA ALA A 13 2.43 23.70 -32.60
C ALA A 13 2.73 25.08 -31.99
N LEU A 14 2.51 26.16 -32.73
CA LEU A 14 2.68 27.54 -32.27
C LEU A 14 1.60 27.94 -31.24
N VAL A 15 0.37 27.47 -31.40
CA VAL A 15 -0.72 27.69 -30.44
C VAL A 15 -0.48 26.96 -29.12
N MET A 16 0.07 25.72 -29.14
CA MET A 16 0.42 25.00 -27.92
C MET A 16 1.59 25.66 -27.16
N VAL A 17 2.59 26.20 -27.86
CA VAL A 17 3.71 26.90 -27.21
C VAL A 17 3.26 28.22 -26.60
N LEU A 18 2.30 28.92 -27.20
CA LEU A 18 1.74 30.17 -26.68
C LEU A 18 0.83 29.96 -25.45
N SER A 19 0.15 28.83 -25.35
CA SER A 19 -0.67 28.49 -24.17
C SER A 19 0.18 28.16 -22.93
N VAL A 20 1.38 27.59 -23.10
CA VAL A 20 2.33 27.31 -22.00
C VAL A 20 2.99 28.62 -21.47
N LEU A 21 3.18 29.61 -22.32
CA LEU A 21 3.77 30.91 -21.92
C LEU A 21 2.77 31.87 -21.24
N ALA A 22 1.46 31.64 -21.38
CA ALA A 22 0.42 32.46 -20.75
C ALA A 22 0.11 32.07 -19.30
N SER A 23 0.61 30.92 -18.83
CA SER A 23 0.36 30.41 -17.47
C SER A 23 1.33 30.97 -16.40
N CYS A 24 2.35 31.75 -16.77
CA CYS A 24 3.39 32.19 -15.83
C CYS A 24 3.29 33.66 -15.34
N THR A 25 2.13 34.31 -15.49
CA THR A 25 1.94 35.68 -14.97
C THR A 25 0.63 35.82 -14.20
N GLN A 26 0.56 35.24 -13.02
CA GLN A 26 -0.38 35.67 -11.99
C GLN A 26 0.40 35.90 -10.68
N THR A 27 0.49 37.17 -10.31
CA THR A 27 1.01 37.65 -9.03
C THR A 27 0.00 37.32 -7.92
N PRO A 28 0.44 36.80 -6.74
CA PRO A 28 -0.49 36.53 -5.64
C PRO A 28 -1.02 37.86 -5.04
N PRO A 29 -2.26 37.90 -4.57
CA PRO A 29 -2.78 39.05 -3.82
C PRO A 29 -2.16 39.11 -2.42
N ALA A 30 -1.92 40.33 -1.96
CA ALA A 30 -1.30 40.67 -0.69
C ALA A 30 -2.11 40.14 0.53
N GLU A 31 -1.41 39.58 1.48
CA GLU A 31 -1.89 39.25 2.82
C GLU A 31 -2.40 40.51 3.53
N THR A 32 -3.65 40.46 3.97
CA THR A 32 -4.18 41.39 4.98
C THR A 32 -4.20 40.68 6.32
N THR A 33 -3.37 41.18 7.21
CA THR A 33 -3.37 40.87 8.65
C THR A 33 -4.71 41.22 9.31
N PRO A 34 -5.32 40.36 10.13
CA PRO A 34 -6.40 40.77 11.02
C PRO A 34 -5.84 41.29 12.35
N GLU A 35 -6.33 42.46 12.73
CA GLU A 35 -6.11 43.12 14.02
C GLU A 35 -6.65 42.27 15.19
N GLU A 36 -5.89 42.32 16.30
CA GLU A 36 -6.31 41.88 17.63
C GLU A 36 -7.57 42.60 18.11
N SER A 37 -8.58 41.83 18.49
CA SER A 37 -9.69 42.34 19.30
C SER A 37 -9.76 41.54 20.58
N THR A 38 -9.33 42.20 21.66
CA THR A 38 -9.50 41.79 23.03
C THR A 38 -10.96 41.96 23.47
N THR A 39 -11.64 40.90 23.95
CA THR A 39 -12.75 41.05 24.90
C THR A 39 -12.96 39.80 25.78
N LYS A 40 -12.62 40.00 27.02
CA LYS A 40 -13.18 39.58 28.30
C LYS A 40 -14.13 38.37 28.38
N THR A 41 -13.69 37.44 29.21
CA THR A 41 -14.46 36.42 29.92
C THR A 41 -15.58 37.05 30.79
N PRO A 42 -16.69 36.37 30.98
CA PRO A 42 -17.12 36.14 32.37
C PRO A 42 -17.47 34.68 32.69
N SER A 43 -17.27 34.44 33.94
CA SER A 43 -17.30 33.25 34.75
C SER A 43 -18.70 32.64 34.98
N THR A 44 -18.64 31.34 35.30
CA THR A 44 -19.48 30.58 36.23
C THR A 44 -20.96 30.36 35.95
N SER A 45 -21.35 29.09 35.81
CA SER A 45 -22.43 28.55 36.64
C SER A 45 -22.39 27.02 36.74
N LYS A 46 -22.58 26.59 37.93
CA LYS A 46 -22.69 25.31 38.61
C LYS A 46 -23.46 24.20 37.87
N ALA A 47 -22.93 22.99 38.05
CA ALA A 47 -23.65 21.72 37.91
C ALA A 47 -24.77 21.57 38.96
N PRO A 48 -25.78 20.76 38.69
CA PRO A 48 -26.50 20.08 39.76
C PRO A 48 -26.18 18.59 39.82
N ASN A 49 -25.86 18.19 41.01
CA ASN A 49 -25.79 16.85 41.55
C ASN A 49 -27.15 16.15 41.40
N THR A 50 -27.20 14.89 40.99
CA THR A 50 -28.31 14.01 41.36
C THR A 50 -27.78 12.62 41.69
N THR A 51 -28.07 12.28 42.90
CA THR A 51 -27.91 11.10 43.72
C THR A 51 -28.35 9.79 43.09
N ALA A 52 -27.56 8.74 43.38
CA ALA A 52 -27.95 7.33 43.27
C ALA A 52 -28.97 6.94 44.32
N PRO A 53 -29.78 5.91 44.11
CA PRO A 53 -30.35 5.14 45.19
C PRO A 53 -29.75 3.75 45.34
N GLU A 54 -29.68 3.40 46.62
CA GLU A 54 -29.17 2.19 47.23
C GLU A 54 -29.98 0.92 46.90
N ALA A 55 -29.32 -0.20 47.22
CA ALA A 55 -29.80 -1.56 47.20
C ALA A 55 -30.92 -1.84 48.20
N SER A 56 -31.77 -2.81 47.89
CA SER A 56 -32.55 -3.58 48.86
C SER A 56 -32.72 -5.02 48.39
N GLU A 57 -32.09 -5.90 49.08
CA GLU A 57 -32.59 -6.99 49.96
C GLU A 57 -33.30 -8.18 49.30
N GLU A 58 -32.76 -9.32 49.62
CA GLU A 58 -33.16 -10.71 49.37
C GLU A 58 -34.59 -11.04 49.83
N ASP A 59 -35.22 -11.96 49.13
CA ASP A 59 -36.24 -12.85 49.72
C ASP A 59 -36.07 -14.29 49.23
N PRO A 60 -35.94 -15.28 50.13
CA PRO A 60 -35.75 -16.68 49.78
C PRO A 60 -37.04 -17.46 49.92
N ASN A 61 -37.60 -17.96 48.88
CA ASN A 61 -38.40 -19.20 48.94
C ASN A 61 -38.93 -19.62 47.55
N ALA A 62 -38.43 -20.72 46.99
CA ALA A 62 -39.11 -21.46 45.97
C ALA A 62 -38.78 -22.94 46.10
N THR A 63 -39.79 -23.65 46.43
CA THR A 63 -39.93 -25.10 46.61
C THR A 63 -39.61 -25.91 45.33
N GLU A 64 -38.94 -27.02 45.56
CA GLU A 64 -38.75 -28.15 44.62
C GLU A 64 -40.07 -28.80 44.22
N ASP A 65 -40.16 -29.22 42.97
CA ASP A 65 -41.14 -30.24 42.54
C ASP A 65 -40.44 -31.26 41.60
N PRO A 66 -40.50 -32.56 41.89
CA PRO A 66 -39.80 -33.61 41.13
C PRO A 66 -40.80 -34.35 40.24
N ASP A 67 -40.61 -34.28 38.94
CA ASP A 67 -40.93 -35.40 38.05
C ASP A 67 -40.34 -35.20 36.65
N ALA A 68 -39.26 -35.90 36.35
CA ALA A 68 -38.68 -35.93 35.02
C ALA A 68 -38.63 -37.37 34.51
N THR A 69 -39.55 -37.65 33.61
CA THR A 69 -39.58 -38.87 32.83
C THR A 69 -38.44 -38.92 31.80
N LYS A 70 -37.70 -40.04 31.80
CA LYS A 70 -36.68 -40.44 30.81
C LYS A 70 -37.28 -40.59 29.41
N ALA A 71 -36.55 -40.10 28.41
CA ALA A 71 -36.67 -40.47 27.01
C ALA A 71 -35.32 -41.02 26.49
N PRO A 72 -35.31 -41.82 25.41
CA PRO A 72 -34.32 -42.87 25.22
C PRO A 72 -33.09 -42.47 24.41
N ASP A 73 -32.00 -43.23 24.62
CA ASP A 73 -30.69 -43.18 24.00
C ASP A 73 -30.73 -43.15 22.47
N THR A 74 -30.05 -42.21 21.85
CA THR A 74 -29.62 -42.21 20.46
C THR A 74 -28.09 -42.32 20.41
N PRO A 75 -27.48 -43.06 19.46
CA PRO A 75 -26.09 -43.44 19.50
C PRO A 75 -25.14 -42.27 19.27
N GLU A 76 -24.07 -42.22 20.02
CA GLU A 76 -22.92 -41.36 19.81
C GLU A 76 -22.25 -41.67 18.46
N GLU A 77 -22.36 -40.74 17.50
CA GLU A 77 -21.39 -40.65 16.41
C GLU A 77 -20.16 -39.88 16.95
N SER A 78 -19.08 -40.61 17.07
CA SER A 78 -17.77 -40.02 17.38
C SER A 78 -17.23 -39.33 16.13
N GLU A 79 -17.45 -38.05 15.98
CA GLU A 79 -16.65 -37.19 15.12
C GLU A 79 -15.35 -36.87 15.87
N SER A 80 -14.28 -37.55 15.47
CA SER A 80 -12.93 -37.14 15.83
C SER A 80 -12.55 -35.97 14.91
N GLU A 81 -12.86 -34.77 15.31
CA GLU A 81 -12.16 -33.58 14.83
C GLU A 81 -10.74 -33.62 15.40
N SER A 82 -9.78 -34.04 14.57
CA SER A 82 -8.38 -33.76 14.82
C SER A 82 -8.14 -32.29 14.47
N GLU A 83 -8.44 -31.39 15.39
CA GLU A 83 -7.78 -30.09 15.38
C GLU A 83 -6.28 -30.36 15.55
N SER A 84 -5.53 -30.16 14.47
CA SER A 84 -4.09 -30.02 14.59
C SER A 84 -3.84 -28.76 15.42
N GLU A 85 -3.49 -28.93 16.69
CA GLU A 85 -2.88 -27.87 17.47
C GLU A 85 -1.58 -27.46 16.76
N THR A 86 -1.67 -26.49 15.86
CA THR A 86 -0.50 -25.72 15.44
C THR A 86 0.01 -25.03 16.71
N GLU A 87 1.16 -25.45 17.21
CA GLU A 87 1.86 -24.76 18.30
C GLU A 87 1.92 -23.27 17.92
N LYS A 88 1.28 -22.41 18.73
CA LYS A 88 1.34 -20.97 18.53
C LYS A 88 2.79 -20.56 18.77
N VAL A 89 3.47 -20.18 17.69
CA VAL A 89 4.82 -19.61 17.75
C VAL A 89 4.76 -18.34 18.61
N ASN A 90 5.59 -18.30 19.66
CA ASN A 90 5.74 -17.08 20.43
C ASN A 90 6.67 -16.14 19.68
N LEU A 91 6.12 -15.05 19.13
CA LEU A 91 6.89 -14.09 18.31
C LEU A 91 8.03 -13.44 19.08
N GLU A 92 7.93 -13.32 20.41
CA GLU A 92 9.01 -12.76 21.23
C GLU A 92 10.27 -13.61 21.25
N ASP A 93 10.17 -14.91 20.88
CA ASP A 93 11.33 -15.80 20.77
C ASP A 93 12.28 -15.42 19.62
N PHE A 94 11.81 -14.58 18.67
CA PHE A 94 12.65 -14.03 17.60
C PHE A 94 13.51 -12.84 18.05
N LEU A 95 13.19 -12.21 19.18
CA LEU A 95 13.96 -11.04 19.63
C LEU A 95 15.38 -11.44 20.01
N PRO A 96 16.42 -10.80 19.41
CA PRO A 96 17.80 -11.08 19.77
C PRO A 96 18.12 -10.57 21.18
N GLU A 97 19.17 -11.13 21.78
CA GLU A 97 19.69 -10.65 23.07
C GLU A 97 20.03 -9.15 23.01
N ASN A 98 19.82 -8.46 24.12
CA ASN A 98 20.19 -7.06 24.21
C ASN A 98 21.70 -6.91 24.26
N ILE A 99 22.22 -5.94 23.51
CA ILE A 99 23.62 -5.55 23.48
C ILE A 99 23.75 -4.09 23.91
N ASN A 100 24.98 -3.61 24.09
CA ASN A 100 25.23 -2.22 24.44
C ASN A 100 26.35 -1.67 23.56
N LEU A 101 25.96 -0.96 22.50
CA LEU A 101 26.88 -0.31 21.58
C LEU A 101 27.47 0.98 22.21
N GLY A 102 26.70 1.68 23.05
CA GLY A 102 27.12 2.91 23.71
C GLY A 102 27.39 4.07 22.74
N ILE A 103 26.64 4.14 21.65
CA ILE A 103 26.79 5.16 20.60
C ILE A 103 25.45 5.84 20.31
N ASP A 104 25.50 7.04 19.70
CA ASP A 104 24.35 7.71 19.16
C ASP A 104 24.18 7.31 17.69
N MET A 105 22.94 7.10 17.25
CA MET A 105 22.61 6.74 15.88
C MET A 105 21.51 7.65 15.34
N ASN A 106 21.54 7.90 14.04
CA ASN A 106 20.59 8.79 13.37
C ASN A 106 19.90 8.09 12.21
N ILE A 107 18.60 8.30 12.09
CA ILE A 107 17.80 7.83 10.93
C ILE A 107 17.24 9.03 10.19
N LEU A 108 17.26 8.98 8.87
CA LEU A 108 16.49 9.88 8.01
C LEU A 108 15.27 9.16 7.48
N VAL A 109 14.07 9.59 7.89
CA VAL A 109 12.80 9.08 7.41
C VAL A 109 12.16 10.10 6.48
N GLY A 110 11.78 9.67 5.28
CA GLY A 110 11.02 10.46 4.32
C GLY A 110 9.56 10.07 4.31
N ILE A 111 8.70 10.98 3.91
CA ILE A 111 7.34 10.80 3.40
C ILE A 111 6.49 9.80 4.19
N LEU A 112 5.29 10.11 4.58
CA LEU A 112 4.37 9.30 5.41
C LEU A 112 5.02 8.81 6.73
N TYR A 113 5.94 9.60 7.27
CA TYR A 113 6.62 9.22 8.51
C TYR A 113 5.64 8.97 9.68
N ASP A 114 4.50 9.64 9.70
CA ASP A 114 3.44 9.44 10.70
C ASP A 114 2.90 7.99 10.74
N GLU A 115 3.09 7.24 9.66
CA GLU A 115 2.73 5.82 9.58
C GLU A 115 3.91 4.90 9.88
N GLU A 116 5.13 5.42 9.90
CA GLU A 116 6.36 4.70 10.26
C GLU A 116 6.80 4.99 11.70
N TRP A 117 6.56 6.20 12.20
CA TRP A 117 7.03 6.71 13.47
C TRP A 117 6.01 7.65 14.10
N LEU A 118 5.86 7.58 15.42
CA LEU A 118 5.10 8.57 16.18
C LEU A 118 5.98 9.22 17.23
N GLU A 119 5.89 10.55 17.35
CA GLU A 119 6.60 11.34 18.36
C GLU A 119 5.94 11.25 19.74
N SER A 120 4.67 10.85 19.78
CA SER A 120 3.89 10.69 21.02
C SER A 120 2.88 9.57 20.88
N ASP A 121 2.58 8.86 21.96
CA ASP A 121 1.50 7.88 22.00
C ASP A 121 0.15 8.56 21.76
N ASP A 122 -0.54 8.19 20.69
CA ASP A 122 -1.85 8.71 20.32
C ASP A 122 -3.01 7.88 20.89
N GLY A 123 -2.69 6.78 21.60
CA GLY A 123 -3.64 5.85 22.17
C GLY A 123 -4.31 4.93 21.16
N ASP A 124 -3.93 4.99 19.88
CA ASP A 124 -4.31 3.97 18.91
C ASP A 124 -3.44 2.71 19.06
N LEU A 125 -4.01 1.59 18.71
CA LEU A 125 -3.36 0.28 18.90
C LEU A 125 -2.02 0.16 18.17
N VAL A 126 -1.99 0.62 16.93
CA VAL A 126 -0.78 0.61 16.09
C VAL A 126 0.14 1.75 16.47
N GLY A 127 -0.42 2.93 16.73
CA GLY A 127 0.31 4.11 17.12
C GLY A 127 1.11 3.92 18.41
N THR A 128 0.51 3.27 19.41
CA THR A 128 1.22 2.90 20.66
C THR A 128 2.44 2.02 20.37
N GLU A 129 2.32 1.04 19.46
CA GLU A 129 3.47 0.17 19.13
C GLU A 129 4.55 0.91 18.32
N LEU A 130 4.15 1.82 17.41
CA LEU A 130 5.09 2.69 16.68
C LEU A 130 5.86 3.61 17.63
N TYR A 131 5.17 4.21 18.60
CA TYR A 131 5.79 5.05 19.62
C TYR A 131 6.79 4.25 20.48
N ASN A 132 6.41 3.07 20.94
CA ASN A 132 7.24 2.23 21.78
C ASN A 132 8.45 1.63 21.04
N ARG A 133 8.42 1.56 19.69
CA ARG A 133 9.50 1.01 18.86
C ARG A 133 10.85 1.66 19.17
N VAL A 134 10.89 2.99 19.26
CA VAL A 134 12.14 3.71 19.57
C VAL A 134 12.73 3.22 20.88
N LEU A 135 11.93 3.19 21.94
CA LEU A 135 12.38 2.79 23.28
C LEU A 135 12.86 1.32 23.31
N ARG A 136 12.17 0.41 22.60
CA ARG A 136 12.56 -1.01 22.54
C ARG A 136 13.89 -1.18 21.79
N VAL A 137 14.08 -0.45 20.69
CA VAL A 137 15.31 -0.51 19.88
C VAL A 137 16.48 0.12 20.64
N GLU A 138 16.31 1.28 21.25
CA GLU A 138 17.32 1.92 22.10
C GLU A 138 17.77 1.01 23.23
N ASN A 139 16.83 0.43 23.96
CA ASN A 139 17.14 -0.52 25.05
C ASN A 139 17.79 -1.79 24.54
N GLY A 140 17.38 -2.30 23.36
CA GLY A 140 17.91 -3.52 22.78
C GLY A 140 19.34 -3.41 22.27
N LEU A 141 19.73 -2.24 21.78
CA LEU A 141 21.05 -1.97 21.22
C LEU A 141 21.95 -1.11 22.15
N GLY A 142 21.40 -0.53 23.22
CA GLY A 142 22.14 0.39 24.11
C GLY A 142 22.62 1.62 23.36
N ILE A 143 21.74 2.24 22.59
CA ILE A 143 21.99 3.45 21.79
C ILE A 143 21.08 4.59 22.20
N GLU A 144 21.39 5.82 21.76
CA GLU A 144 20.46 6.94 21.68
C GLU A 144 20.08 7.12 20.18
N LEU A 145 18.79 7.05 19.86
CA LEU A 145 18.30 7.07 18.48
C LEU A 145 17.62 8.39 18.15
N THR A 146 18.19 9.15 17.22
CA THR A 146 17.57 10.36 16.68
C THR A 146 16.89 10.07 15.34
N VAL A 147 15.57 10.29 15.28
CA VAL A 147 14.80 10.19 14.04
C VAL A 147 14.65 11.58 13.42
N ASN A 148 15.16 11.73 12.21
CA ASN A 148 15.06 12.97 11.45
C ASN A 148 14.05 12.75 10.31
N THR A 149 13.18 13.72 10.07
CA THR A 149 12.15 13.64 9.05
C THR A 149 12.36 14.66 7.94
N THR A 150 11.91 14.33 6.74
CA THR A 150 11.82 15.28 5.64
C THR A 150 10.38 15.42 5.18
N SER A 151 10.05 16.58 4.57
CA SER A 151 8.74 16.81 4.00
C SER A 151 8.42 15.78 2.91
N GLY A 152 7.33 15.03 3.10
CA GLY A 152 6.94 13.91 2.29
C GLY A 152 6.35 14.21 0.92
N THR A 153 5.99 15.44 0.64
CA THR A 153 5.30 15.79 -0.62
C THR A 153 6.24 16.11 -1.77
N ASN A 154 7.54 16.29 -1.51
CA ASN A 154 8.53 16.60 -2.53
C ASN A 154 9.68 15.58 -2.51
N LEU A 155 9.67 14.66 -3.47
CA LEU A 155 10.66 13.58 -3.62
C LEU A 155 12.08 14.13 -3.81
N ASP A 156 12.24 15.27 -4.46
CA ASP A 156 13.56 15.87 -4.70
C ASP A 156 14.16 16.46 -3.41
N ASN A 157 13.33 16.97 -2.49
CA ASN A 157 13.78 17.42 -1.18
C ASN A 157 14.37 16.28 -0.35
N TRP A 158 13.76 15.09 -0.41
CA TRP A 158 14.30 13.91 0.25
C TRP A 158 15.69 13.55 -0.28
N LEU A 159 15.82 13.48 -1.62
CA LEU A 159 17.12 13.19 -2.26
C LEU A 159 18.18 14.23 -1.90
N GLU A 160 17.82 15.50 -1.85
CA GLU A 160 18.73 16.57 -1.45
C GLU A 160 19.20 16.42 0.00
N GLU A 161 18.28 16.17 0.93
CA GLU A 161 18.61 15.97 2.34
C GLU A 161 19.43 14.69 2.57
N ALA A 162 19.09 13.58 1.90
CA ALA A 162 19.84 12.33 1.99
C ALA A 162 21.27 12.49 1.45
N ARG A 163 21.46 13.19 0.31
CA ARG A 163 22.78 13.51 -0.23
C ARG A 163 23.59 14.36 0.73
N LYS A 164 23.00 15.39 1.32
CA LYS A 164 23.65 16.28 2.29
C LYS A 164 24.13 15.50 3.52
N ARG A 165 23.34 14.57 4.03
CA ARG A 165 23.70 13.70 5.16
C ARG A 165 24.79 12.70 4.80
N GLN A 166 24.79 12.20 3.59
CA GLN A 166 25.80 11.28 3.09
C GLN A 166 27.14 11.99 2.78
N GLU A 167 27.13 13.27 2.42
CA GLU A 167 28.32 14.06 2.07
C GLU A 167 28.96 14.78 3.28
N THR A 168 28.26 14.84 4.42
CA THR A 168 28.79 15.49 5.63
C THR A 168 29.88 14.67 6.31
N THR A 169 30.75 15.35 7.03
CA THR A 169 31.73 14.73 7.96
C THR A 169 31.38 14.99 9.43
N ASP A 170 30.26 15.65 9.70
CA ASP A 170 29.75 15.86 11.05
C ASP A 170 28.93 14.62 11.48
N PRO A 171 29.40 13.83 12.48
CA PRO A 171 28.71 12.62 12.92
C PRO A 171 27.25 12.87 13.35
N ASN A 172 26.96 14.04 13.93
CA ASN A 172 25.61 14.37 14.37
C ASN A 172 24.64 14.64 13.21
N MET A 173 25.16 14.81 12.01
CA MET A 173 24.37 15.04 10.80
C MET A 173 24.38 13.87 9.82
N MET A 174 25.22 12.86 10.03
CA MET A 174 25.16 11.64 9.24
C MET A 174 23.86 10.91 9.52
N ALA A 175 23.39 10.09 8.59
CA ALA A 175 22.30 9.17 8.81
C ALA A 175 22.84 7.75 8.70
N ASP A 176 22.68 6.96 9.76
CA ASP A 176 23.07 5.55 9.80
C ASP A 176 22.12 4.70 8.94
N LEU A 177 20.85 5.10 8.89
CA LEU A 177 19.86 4.55 7.97
C LEU A 177 19.11 5.68 7.26
N VAL A 178 18.75 5.43 6.02
CA VAL A 178 17.83 6.28 5.26
C VAL A 178 16.60 5.47 4.85
N SER A 179 15.43 6.08 5.02
CA SER A 179 14.15 5.49 4.64
C SER A 179 13.36 6.45 3.77
N GLY A 180 12.76 5.92 2.71
CA GLY A 180 11.94 6.68 1.79
C GLY A 180 11.26 5.80 0.76
N TYR A 181 10.52 6.39 -0.16
CA TYR A 181 9.84 5.65 -1.23
C TYR A 181 10.81 4.78 -2.02
N SER A 182 10.34 3.61 -2.47
CA SER A 182 11.11 2.66 -3.26
C SER A 182 11.91 3.33 -4.39
N GLN A 183 11.28 4.20 -5.14
CA GLN A 183 11.90 4.94 -6.26
C GLN A 183 13.00 5.93 -5.82
N LEU A 184 12.99 6.39 -4.57
CA LEU A 184 14.05 7.25 -4.01
C LEU A 184 15.27 6.42 -3.67
N LEU A 185 15.06 5.26 -3.02
CA LEU A 185 16.14 4.34 -2.70
C LEU A 185 16.77 3.78 -3.98
N GLY A 186 15.95 3.41 -4.99
CA GLY A 186 16.45 3.01 -6.31
C GLY A 186 17.31 4.10 -6.97
N SER A 187 16.88 5.38 -6.90
CA SER A 187 17.69 6.50 -7.41
C SER A 187 18.98 6.70 -6.64
N PHE A 188 18.91 6.64 -5.32
CA PHE A 188 20.05 6.83 -4.41
C PHE A 188 21.08 5.71 -4.57
N THR A 189 20.62 4.47 -4.82
CA THR A 189 21.45 3.33 -5.20
C THR A 189 22.20 3.58 -6.50
N LEU A 190 21.48 3.99 -7.56
CA LEU A 190 22.10 4.26 -8.88
C LEU A 190 23.12 5.40 -8.85
N GLU A 191 23.06 6.29 -7.84
CA GLU A 191 24.08 7.28 -7.57
C GLU A 191 25.32 6.73 -6.83
N GLY A 192 25.31 5.44 -6.45
CA GLY A 192 26.39 4.81 -5.69
C GLY A 192 26.49 5.27 -4.25
N ARG A 193 25.37 5.64 -3.64
CA ARG A 193 25.30 6.25 -2.31
C ARG A 193 24.92 5.27 -1.19
N LEU A 194 24.53 4.05 -1.54
CA LEU A 194 24.19 3.00 -0.57
C LEU A 194 25.24 1.90 -0.58
N GLN A 195 25.44 1.30 0.58
CA GLN A 195 26.28 0.13 0.79
C GLN A 195 25.52 -1.14 0.41
N ASN A 196 26.24 -2.19 0.02
CA ASN A 196 25.67 -3.52 -0.13
C ASN A 196 25.45 -4.12 1.27
N ILE A 197 24.18 -4.23 1.68
CA ILE A 197 23.78 -4.71 3.01
C ILE A 197 24.23 -6.17 3.22
N ALA A 198 24.29 -6.96 2.13
CA ALA A 198 24.75 -8.36 2.20
C ALA A 198 26.23 -8.52 2.61
N ASN A 199 26.99 -7.42 2.71
CA ASN A 199 28.36 -7.45 3.24
C ASN A 199 28.44 -7.49 4.77
N SER A 200 27.32 -7.35 5.49
CA SER A 200 27.29 -7.44 6.94
C SER A 200 26.61 -8.73 7.40
N ASP A 201 27.25 -9.45 8.32
CA ASP A 201 26.69 -10.64 8.96
C ASP A 201 25.57 -10.30 9.98
N ASN A 202 25.25 -9.01 10.17
CA ASN A 202 24.28 -8.52 11.15
C ASN A 202 22.85 -8.42 10.60
N VAL A 203 22.61 -8.73 9.32
CA VAL A 203 21.29 -8.88 8.73
C VAL A 203 21.17 -10.30 8.18
N ASP A 204 20.14 -11.00 8.57
CA ASP A 204 19.82 -12.33 8.05
C ASP A 204 18.55 -12.25 7.20
N PHE A 205 18.73 -12.21 5.90
CA PHE A 205 17.63 -12.12 4.93
C PHE A 205 16.80 -13.42 4.80
N GLU A 206 17.16 -14.51 5.48
CA GLU A 206 16.34 -15.72 5.57
C GLU A 206 15.25 -15.58 6.65
N ASN A 207 15.31 -14.56 7.48
CA ASN A 207 14.33 -14.29 8.51
C ASN A 207 12.94 -13.89 7.95
N PRO A 208 11.85 -14.25 8.64
CA PRO A 208 10.48 -14.09 8.11
C PRO A 208 10.01 -12.63 7.92
N TRP A 209 10.67 -11.65 8.51
CA TRP A 209 10.36 -10.24 8.33
C TRP A 209 10.91 -9.62 7.04
N TRP A 210 11.72 -10.39 6.28
CA TRP A 210 12.22 -9.99 4.97
C TRP A 210 11.49 -10.76 3.87
N PRO A 211 10.63 -10.10 3.04
CA PRO A 211 9.91 -10.79 1.98
C PRO A 211 10.85 -11.33 0.91
N THR A 212 10.93 -12.65 0.75
CA THR A 212 11.76 -13.32 -0.27
C THR A 212 11.50 -12.76 -1.68
N ALA A 213 10.23 -12.54 -2.04
CA ALA A 213 9.87 -12.00 -3.35
C ALA A 213 10.44 -10.59 -3.60
N LEU A 214 10.62 -9.77 -2.56
CA LEU A 214 11.28 -8.47 -2.69
C LEU A 214 12.77 -8.65 -2.95
N LEU A 215 13.43 -9.48 -2.17
CA LEU A 215 14.87 -9.73 -2.28
C LEU A 215 15.21 -10.29 -3.66
N GLU A 216 14.49 -11.29 -4.14
CA GLU A 216 14.65 -11.86 -5.48
C GLU A 216 14.55 -10.80 -6.59
N ASN A 217 13.63 -9.83 -6.44
CA ASN A 217 13.40 -8.79 -7.44
C ASN A 217 14.29 -7.54 -7.28
N SER A 218 14.98 -7.38 -6.16
CA SER A 218 15.87 -6.23 -5.89
C SER A 218 17.36 -6.58 -5.88
N THR A 219 17.70 -7.87 -5.87
CA THR A 219 19.08 -8.36 -5.84
C THR A 219 19.64 -8.50 -7.26
N ILE A 220 20.85 -7.99 -7.46
CA ILE A 220 21.64 -8.21 -8.70
C ILE A 220 23.04 -8.66 -8.30
N ASP A 221 23.50 -9.79 -8.85
CA ASP A 221 24.83 -10.35 -8.61
C ASP A 221 25.12 -10.45 -7.07
N ASP A 222 24.16 -11.00 -6.31
CA ASP A 222 24.19 -11.17 -4.84
C ASP A 222 24.31 -9.85 -4.04
N ARG A 223 23.93 -8.72 -4.62
CA ARG A 223 24.00 -7.41 -3.95
C ARG A 223 22.63 -6.90 -3.58
N VAL A 224 22.48 -6.51 -2.31
CA VAL A 224 21.27 -5.94 -1.74
C VAL A 224 21.59 -4.53 -1.22
N TYR A 225 21.11 -3.50 -1.89
CA TYR A 225 21.38 -2.10 -1.51
C TYR A 225 20.28 -1.47 -0.67
N PHE A 226 19.11 -2.05 -0.66
CA PHE A 226 17.97 -1.60 0.14
C PHE A 226 17.01 -2.76 0.42
N ALA A 227 16.30 -2.68 1.51
CA ALA A 227 15.35 -3.69 1.95
C ALA A 227 14.04 -3.03 2.41
N SER A 228 12.98 -3.80 2.43
CA SER A 228 11.69 -3.48 3.05
C SER A 228 11.07 -4.78 3.57
N GLY A 229 9.96 -4.67 4.26
CA GLY A 229 9.28 -5.80 4.88
C GLY A 229 8.51 -5.32 6.09
N ASP A 230 8.47 -6.11 7.14
CA ASP A 230 7.79 -5.73 8.39
C ASP A 230 8.37 -4.46 9.02
N ILE A 231 9.63 -4.14 8.76
CA ILE A 231 10.24 -2.87 9.15
C ILE A 231 9.42 -1.64 8.71
N SER A 232 8.64 -1.77 7.63
CA SER A 232 7.88 -0.70 6.98
C SER A 232 6.36 -0.95 7.09
N PRO A 233 5.68 -0.47 8.14
CA PRO A 233 4.23 -0.52 8.22
C PRO A 233 3.52 0.07 7.00
N THR A 234 4.10 1.10 6.37
CA THR A 234 3.57 1.68 5.13
C THR A 234 3.53 0.69 3.98
N LEU A 235 4.41 -0.32 3.94
CA LEU A 235 4.30 -1.38 2.93
C LEU A 235 2.96 -2.12 3.03
N LEU A 236 2.52 -2.44 4.25
CA LEU A 236 1.22 -3.09 4.47
C LEU A 236 0.05 -2.14 4.18
N TYR A 237 0.14 -0.89 4.61
CA TYR A 237 -0.91 0.10 4.34
C TYR A 237 -1.13 0.35 2.85
N GLU A 238 -0.10 0.26 2.04
CA GLU A 238 -0.15 0.54 0.61
C GLU A 238 -0.53 -0.66 -0.27
N ILE A 239 -0.84 -1.83 0.30
CA ILE A 239 -1.30 -2.99 -0.48
C ILE A 239 -2.69 -2.72 -1.05
N TYR A 240 -2.84 -2.85 -2.37
CA TYR A 240 -4.10 -2.65 -3.06
C TYR A 240 -5.03 -3.84 -2.96
N ALA A 241 -6.33 -3.53 -2.83
CA ALA A 241 -7.41 -4.49 -2.75
C ALA A 241 -8.70 -3.92 -3.34
N ILE A 242 -9.69 -4.76 -3.55
CA ILE A 242 -11.05 -4.34 -3.91
C ILE A 242 -11.90 -4.29 -2.64
N PHE A 243 -12.44 -3.10 -2.38
CA PHE A 243 -13.43 -2.87 -1.32
C PHE A 243 -14.82 -2.97 -1.92
N TYR A 244 -15.76 -3.59 -1.23
CA TYR A 244 -17.12 -3.65 -1.69
C TYR A 244 -18.16 -3.44 -0.57
N ASN A 245 -19.26 -2.79 -0.94
CA ASN A 245 -20.41 -2.58 -0.05
C ASN A 245 -21.27 -3.85 -0.04
N ARG A 246 -21.29 -4.54 1.11
CA ARG A 246 -21.98 -5.84 1.27
C ARG A 246 -23.49 -5.70 1.09
N ALA A 247 -24.08 -4.64 1.66
CA ALA A 247 -25.52 -4.40 1.54
C ALA A 247 -25.94 -4.17 0.08
N LEU A 248 -25.10 -3.50 -0.72
CA LEU A 248 -25.38 -3.30 -2.15
C LEU A 248 -25.19 -4.58 -2.95
N VAL A 249 -24.18 -5.40 -2.66
CA VAL A 249 -23.98 -6.72 -3.29
C VAL A 249 -25.22 -7.59 -3.06
N GLU A 250 -25.76 -7.63 -1.85
CA GLU A 250 -26.99 -8.32 -1.52
C GLU A 250 -28.21 -7.71 -2.23
N GLN A 251 -28.37 -6.38 -2.19
CA GLN A 251 -29.48 -5.66 -2.82
C GLN A 251 -29.57 -5.93 -4.32
N TYR A 252 -28.44 -6.02 -5.00
CA TYR A 252 -28.37 -6.28 -6.45
C TYR A 252 -28.35 -7.77 -6.79
N ASN A 253 -28.50 -8.68 -5.80
CA ASN A 253 -28.41 -10.14 -5.93
C ASN A 253 -27.15 -10.58 -6.69
N MET A 254 -26.02 -9.98 -6.38
CA MET A 254 -24.73 -10.36 -6.95
C MET A 254 -24.19 -11.64 -6.28
N ASP A 255 -23.30 -12.33 -6.98
CA ASP A 255 -22.50 -13.38 -6.35
C ASP A 255 -21.65 -12.78 -5.23
N ASP A 256 -21.49 -13.52 -4.14
CA ASP A 256 -20.62 -13.09 -3.03
C ASP A 256 -19.15 -13.11 -3.45
N PRO A 257 -18.44 -11.96 -3.42
CA PRO A 257 -17.04 -11.87 -3.81
C PRO A 257 -16.11 -12.77 -2.99
N ILE A 258 -16.34 -12.92 -1.67
CA ILE A 258 -15.53 -13.80 -0.80
C ILE A 258 -15.68 -15.26 -1.25
N ARG A 259 -16.90 -15.70 -1.54
CA ARG A 259 -17.12 -17.04 -2.07
C ARG A 259 -16.41 -17.24 -3.42
N LEU A 260 -16.50 -16.25 -4.32
CA LEU A 260 -15.81 -16.31 -5.61
C LEU A 260 -14.29 -16.41 -5.46
N VAL A 261 -13.70 -15.69 -4.52
CA VAL A 261 -12.25 -15.78 -4.19
C VAL A 261 -11.91 -17.18 -3.71
N ASN A 262 -12.66 -17.72 -2.75
CA ASN A 262 -12.42 -19.07 -2.21
C ASN A 262 -12.58 -20.18 -3.26
N GLU A 263 -13.41 -19.97 -4.28
CA GLU A 263 -13.63 -20.89 -5.40
C GLU A 263 -12.67 -20.65 -6.59
N TYR A 264 -11.74 -19.69 -6.51
CA TYR A 264 -10.86 -19.27 -7.61
C TYR A 264 -11.63 -18.80 -8.86
N LYS A 265 -12.79 -18.15 -8.65
CA LYS A 265 -13.67 -17.60 -9.70
C LYS A 265 -13.75 -16.09 -9.71
N TRP A 266 -13.05 -15.41 -8.82
CA TRP A 266 -12.97 -13.96 -8.79
C TRP A 266 -11.98 -13.47 -9.86
N THR A 267 -12.46 -13.36 -11.10
CA THR A 267 -11.69 -12.99 -12.30
C THR A 267 -12.13 -11.64 -12.84
N ILE A 268 -11.33 -11.04 -13.71
CA ILE A 268 -11.70 -9.76 -14.38
C ILE A 268 -12.99 -9.91 -15.20
N ASP A 269 -13.21 -11.05 -15.85
CA ASP A 269 -14.44 -11.30 -16.60
C ASP A 269 -15.66 -11.35 -15.67
N LYS A 270 -15.51 -11.93 -14.47
CA LYS A 270 -16.57 -11.96 -13.46
C LYS A 270 -16.88 -10.57 -12.91
N VAL A 271 -15.87 -9.75 -12.66
CA VAL A 271 -16.06 -8.35 -12.26
C VAL A 271 -16.79 -7.53 -13.34
N ILE A 272 -16.41 -7.71 -14.61
CA ILE A 272 -17.08 -7.08 -15.75
C ILE A 272 -18.56 -7.52 -15.84
N GLU A 273 -18.84 -8.81 -15.69
CA GLU A 273 -20.19 -9.36 -15.66
C GLU A 273 -21.02 -8.73 -14.54
N MET A 274 -20.51 -8.78 -13.29
CA MET A 274 -21.21 -8.30 -12.10
C MET A 274 -21.52 -6.80 -12.14
N THR A 275 -20.68 -6.01 -12.79
CA THR A 275 -20.82 -4.55 -12.85
C THR A 275 -21.59 -4.06 -14.09
N SER A 276 -21.97 -4.97 -14.99
CA SER A 276 -22.62 -4.61 -16.26
C SER A 276 -24.03 -4.06 -16.04
N GLY A 277 -24.31 -2.91 -16.66
CA GLY A 277 -25.64 -2.30 -16.68
C GLY A 277 -26.10 -1.66 -15.36
N ILE A 278 -25.23 -1.54 -14.39
CA ILE A 278 -25.54 -0.93 -13.08
C ILE A 278 -25.05 0.52 -13.08
N TYR A 279 -25.99 1.43 -13.25
CA TYR A 279 -25.75 2.87 -13.26
C TYR A 279 -27.04 3.64 -12.97
N SER A 280 -26.94 4.77 -12.26
CA SER A 280 -28.04 5.72 -12.13
C SER A 280 -27.48 7.15 -12.06
N ASP A 281 -27.95 8.00 -12.96
CA ASP A 281 -27.66 9.44 -12.96
C ASP A 281 -28.45 10.10 -11.83
N LEU A 282 -27.81 10.30 -10.67
CA LEU A 282 -28.42 10.85 -9.46
C LEU A 282 -28.48 12.38 -9.51
N ASN A 283 -27.54 13.03 -10.18
CA ASN A 283 -27.46 14.47 -10.29
C ASN A 283 -28.21 15.02 -11.51
N ASN A 284 -28.71 14.15 -12.39
CA ASN A 284 -29.49 14.46 -13.59
C ASN A 284 -28.76 15.36 -14.60
N ASN A 285 -27.44 15.22 -14.71
CA ASN A 285 -26.63 16.01 -15.64
C ASN A 285 -26.42 15.33 -17.00
N GLY A 286 -26.82 14.05 -17.13
CA GLY A 286 -26.71 13.26 -18.36
C GLY A 286 -25.31 12.76 -18.66
N LYS A 287 -24.42 12.72 -17.65
CA LYS A 287 -23.04 12.23 -17.75
C LYS A 287 -22.79 11.26 -16.61
N ALA A 288 -21.98 10.22 -16.87
CA ALA A 288 -21.48 9.37 -15.81
C ALA A 288 -20.29 10.09 -15.13
N ASP A 289 -20.50 10.51 -13.89
CA ASP A 289 -19.48 11.23 -13.11
C ASP A 289 -19.57 10.96 -11.60
N VAL A 290 -18.70 11.66 -10.85
CA VAL A 290 -18.71 11.66 -9.39
C VAL A 290 -20.02 12.30 -8.89
N GLY A 291 -20.78 11.59 -8.12
CA GLY A 291 -22.10 12.00 -7.62
C GLY A 291 -23.24 11.16 -8.17
N ASP A 292 -22.94 10.25 -9.09
CA ASP A 292 -23.88 9.24 -9.58
C ASP A 292 -23.76 7.93 -8.80
N PHE A 293 -24.74 7.05 -9.00
CA PHE A 293 -24.64 5.67 -8.53
C PHE A 293 -23.88 4.86 -9.58
N THR A 294 -22.77 4.23 -9.16
CA THR A 294 -21.89 3.45 -10.02
C THR A 294 -21.63 2.06 -9.46
N ALA A 295 -21.36 1.10 -10.34
CA ALA A 295 -21.00 -0.25 -9.91
C ALA A 295 -19.53 -0.34 -9.47
N PHE A 296 -18.62 0.31 -10.20
CA PHE A 296 -17.19 0.24 -9.93
C PHE A 296 -16.52 1.60 -10.10
N ASN A 297 -15.61 1.92 -9.19
CA ASN A 297 -14.88 3.17 -9.19
C ASN A 297 -13.40 2.95 -8.85
N PHE A 298 -12.51 3.68 -9.49
CA PHE A 298 -11.08 3.67 -9.20
C PHE A 298 -10.39 4.97 -9.66
N CYS A 299 -9.19 5.22 -9.10
CA CYS A 299 -8.34 6.33 -9.51
C CYS A 299 -7.46 5.93 -10.69
N ASP A 300 -7.24 6.84 -11.66
CA ASP A 300 -6.56 6.55 -12.91
C ASP A 300 -5.10 6.12 -12.76
N ASN A 301 -4.28 6.87 -12.04
CA ASN A 301 -2.84 6.66 -12.02
C ASN A 301 -2.36 5.59 -11.04
N ALA A 302 -2.98 5.51 -9.86
CA ALA A 302 -2.53 4.63 -8.80
C ALA A 302 -3.15 3.24 -8.93
N HIS A 303 -4.48 3.19 -9.06
CA HIS A 303 -5.23 1.95 -8.98
C HIS A 303 -5.17 1.11 -10.26
N LEU A 304 -4.98 1.75 -11.42
CA LEU A 304 -4.85 1.02 -12.69
C LEU A 304 -3.69 0.04 -12.70
N LYS A 305 -2.60 0.34 -11.98
CA LYS A 305 -1.43 -0.54 -11.87
C LYS A 305 -1.74 -1.85 -11.15
N ALA A 306 -2.69 -1.83 -10.21
CA ALA A 306 -3.05 -3.02 -9.45
C ALA A 306 -3.54 -4.17 -10.34
N PHE A 307 -4.27 -3.87 -11.40
CA PHE A 307 -4.86 -4.90 -12.27
C PHE A 307 -3.83 -5.75 -13.04
N PRO A 308 -2.85 -5.20 -13.79
CA PRO A 308 -1.84 -6.02 -14.45
C PRO A 308 -1.08 -6.92 -13.46
N TYR A 309 -0.66 -6.38 -12.32
CA TYR A 309 0.03 -7.17 -11.29
C TYR A 309 -0.85 -8.28 -10.72
N ALA A 310 -2.12 -7.98 -10.44
CA ALA A 310 -3.08 -8.98 -9.98
C ALA A 310 -3.27 -10.13 -10.99
N MET A 311 -3.07 -9.84 -12.27
CA MET A 311 -3.13 -10.83 -13.36
C MET A 311 -1.79 -11.51 -13.65
N GLY A 312 -0.85 -11.41 -12.74
CA GLY A 312 0.48 -12.04 -12.85
C GLY A 312 1.43 -11.35 -13.83
N VAL A 313 1.07 -10.16 -14.35
CA VAL A 313 1.95 -9.42 -15.26
C VAL A 313 2.93 -8.56 -14.46
N ARG A 314 4.21 -8.84 -14.59
CA ARG A 314 5.31 -7.96 -14.13
C ARG A 314 5.92 -7.25 -15.32
N VAL A 315 6.51 -6.09 -15.11
CA VAL A 315 7.21 -5.34 -16.15
C VAL A 315 8.61 -5.90 -16.35
N LEU A 316 9.34 -6.09 -15.24
CA LEU A 316 10.67 -6.67 -15.21
C LEU A 316 10.69 -7.98 -14.45
N GLU A 317 11.56 -8.88 -14.89
CA GLU A 317 11.89 -10.12 -14.21
C GLU A 317 13.41 -10.18 -14.01
N PRO A 318 13.90 -10.70 -12.86
CA PRO A 318 15.32 -10.96 -12.66
C PRO A 318 15.82 -12.00 -13.68
N ASP A 319 17.06 -11.85 -14.13
CA ASP A 319 17.73 -12.76 -15.04
C ASP A 319 19.21 -12.88 -14.67
N GLU A 320 19.72 -14.12 -14.60
CA GLU A 320 21.09 -14.40 -14.14
C GLU A 320 22.15 -13.79 -15.04
N ASP A 321 21.92 -13.77 -16.36
CA ASP A 321 22.90 -13.26 -17.34
C ASP A 321 22.76 -11.75 -17.57
N ASP A 322 21.52 -11.28 -17.76
CA ASP A 322 21.20 -9.91 -18.14
C ASP A 322 20.84 -9.00 -16.94
N GLY A 323 20.71 -9.54 -15.72
CA GLY A 323 20.30 -8.85 -14.49
C GLY A 323 18.79 -8.62 -14.45
N TYR A 324 18.24 -7.85 -15.38
CA TYR A 324 16.81 -7.70 -15.59
C TYR A 324 16.44 -7.85 -17.06
N VAL A 325 15.36 -8.58 -17.29
CA VAL A 325 14.68 -8.66 -18.58
C VAL A 325 13.23 -8.21 -18.42
N TRP A 326 12.60 -7.78 -19.48
CA TRP A 326 11.16 -7.56 -19.42
C TRP A 326 10.39 -8.86 -19.55
N SER A 327 9.32 -8.95 -18.80
CA SER A 327 8.44 -10.10 -18.78
C SER A 327 7.80 -10.36 -20.15
N GLU A 328 7.77 -11.61 -20.55
CA GLU A 328 7.03 -12.03 -21.76
C GLU A 328 5.53 -11.75 -21.64
N LEU A 329 4.98 -11.85 -20.44
CA LEU A 329 3.56 -11.56 -20.18
C LEU A 329 3.25 -10.07 -20.39
N TYR A 330 4.17 -9.18 -20.01
CA TYR A 330 4.03 -7.74 -20.21
C TYR A 330 4.04 -7.35 -21.69
N MET A 331 4.87 -8.02 -22.49
CA MET A 331 4.98 -7.76 -23.93
C MET A 331 3.99 -8.53 -24.79
N GLY A 332 3.30 -9.51 -24.21
CA GLY A 332 2.59 -10.55 -24.93
C GLY A 332 1.07 -10.39 -24.98
N GLU A 333 0.43 -11.48 -25.42
CA GLU A 333 -1.00 -11.59 -25.63
C GLU A 333 -1.82 -11.37 -24.33
N ARG A 334 -1.26 -11.74 -23.16
CA ARG A 334 -1.94 -11.55 -21.87
C ARG A 334 -2.24 -10.08 -21.61
N MET A 335 -1.25 -9.21 -21.80
CA MET A 335 -1.43 -7.78 -21.65
C MET A 335 -2.35 -7.18 -22.72
N ASP A 336 -2.25 -7.62 -23.99
CA ASP A 336 -3.17 -7.20 -25.06
C ASP A 336 -4.61 -7.58 -24.74
N THR A 337 -4.84 -8.81 -24.30
CA THR A 337 -6.18 -9.30 -23.94
C THR A 337 -6.75 -8.55 -22.75
N PHE A 338 -5.95 -8.38 -21.70
CA PHE A 338 -6.36 -7.59 -20.53
C PHE A 338 -6.77 -6.19 -20.92
N LEU A 339 -5.92 -5.46 -21.63
CA LEU A 339 -6.22 -4.08 -22.03
C LEU A 339 -7.45 -3.98 -22.93
N GLY A 340 -7.64 -4.93 -23.84
CA GLY A 340 -8.84 -5.00 -24.67
C GLY A 340 -10.12 -5.15 -23.86
N LYS A 341 -10.14 -6.05 -22.87
CA LYS A 341 -11.26 -6.23 -21.93
C LYS A 341 -11.47 -4.99 -21.09
N PHE A 342 -10.39 -4.46 -20.49
CA PHE A 342 -10.42 -3.32 -19.59
C PHE A 342 -10.92 -2.04 -20.26
N VAL A 343 -10.38 -1.71 -21.43
CA VAL A 343 -10.83 -0.54 -22.21
C VAL A 343 -12.30 -0.66 -22.60
N THR A 344 -12.73 -1.85 -23.03
CA THR A 344 -14.13 -2.12 -23.36
C THR A 344 -15.03 -1.95 -22.14
N TRP A 345 -14.61 -2.47 -20.99
CA TRP A 345 -15.35 -2.37 -19.73
C TRP A 345 -15.54 -0.91 -19.31
N VAL A 346 -14.46 -0.11 -19.33
CA VAL A 346 -14.51 1.30 -18.94
C VAL A 346 -15.28 2.17 -19.93
N GLN A 347 -15.04 1.99 -21.24
CA GLN A 347 -15.63 2.88 -22.25
C GLN A 347 -17.11 2.58 -22.55
N ASN A 348 -17.55 1.34 -22.38
CA ASN A 348 -18.91 0.92 -22.74
C ASN A 348 -19.83 0.70 -21.54
N ASN A 349 -19.38 1.03 -20.33
CA ASN A 349 -20.16 0.84 -19.11
C ASN A 349 -20.20 2.13 -18.27
N ASN A 350 -21.33 2.84 -18.30
CA ASN A 350 -21.53 4.04 -17.49
C ASN A 350 -21.44 3.77 -15.96
N GLY A 351 -21.60 2.51 -15.55
CA GLY A 351 -21.43 2.09 -14.16
C GLY A 351 -19.97 1.94 -13.70
N VAL A 352 -19.01 2.23 -14.59
CA VAL A 352 -17.59 2.22 -14.27
C VAL A 352 -17.04 3.63 -14.43
N THR A 353 -16.46 4.18 -13.36
CA THR A 353 -15.91 5.54 -13.37
C THR A 353 -14.44 5.54 -12.99
N ILE A 354 -13.66 6.34 -13.73
CA ILE A 354 -12.27 6.64 -13.41
C ILE A 354 -12.24 8.07 -12.87
N GLN A 355 -11.64 8.22 -11.67
CA GLN A 355 -11.45 9.53 -11.07
C GLN A 355 -10.00 9.98 -11.26
N SER A 356 -9.80 11.22 -11.68
CA SER A 356 -8.47 11.81 -11.86
C SER A 356 -7.87 12.31 -10.54
N GLU A 357 -8.71 12.60 -9.54
CA GLU A 357 -8.27 13.09 -8.24
C GLU A 357 -8.12 11.91 -7.26
N PHE A 358 -6.89 11.62 -6.87
CA PHE A 358 -6.58 10.51 -5.96
C PHE A 358 -7.37 10.57 -4.64
N TYR A 359 -7.52 11.78 -4.07
CA TYR A 359 -8.23 11.96 -2.80
C TYR A 359 -9.76 11.83 -2.88
N ASP A 360 -10.33 11.65 -4.07
CA ASP A 360 -11.77 11.58 -4.28
C ASP A 360 -12.29 10.15 -4.55
N PHE A 361 -11.40 9.17 -4.70
CA PHE A 361 -11.78 7.81 -5.11
C PHE A 361 -12.73 7.10 -4.13
N GLY A 362 -12.58 7.36 -2.84
CA GLY A 362 -13.40 6.74 -1.79
C GLY A 362 -14.74 7.43 -1.53
N LYS A 363 -14.97 8.65 -2.01
CA LYS A 363 -16.14 9.45 -1.64
C LYS A 363 -17.47 8.80 -1.99
N ASN A 364 -17.63 8.28 -3.20
CA ASN A 364 -18.85 7.60 -3.61
C ASN A 364 -19.06 6.30 -2.85
N PHE A 365 -17.98 5.58 -2.55
CA PHE A 365 -18.02 4.35 -1.77
C PHE A 365 -18.52 4.62 -0.35
N LEU A 366 -17.93 5.59 0.33
CA LEU A 366 -18.32 6.00 1.68
C LEU A 366 -19.74 6.60 1.75
N ALA A 367 -20.18 7.24 0.66
CA ALA A 367 -21.55 7.73 0.53
C ALA A 367 -22.58 6.62 0.25
N GLY A 368 -22.15 5.37 0.04
CA GLY A 368 -23.04 4.25 -0.32
C GLY A 368 -23.62 4.34 -1.73
N THR A 369 -23.00 5.13 -2.62
CA THR A 369 -23.42 5.29 -4.03
C THR A 369 -22.51 4.54 -5.01
N ASN A 370 -21.65 3.65 -4.48
CA ASN A 370 -20.77 2.82 -5.28
C ASN A 370 -20.67 1.42 -4.66
N ILE A 371 -20.67 0.37 -5.50
CA ILE A 371 -20.65 -1.02 -5.02
C ILE A 371 -19.21 -1.46 -4.77
N PHE A 372 -18.30 -1.27 -5.75
CA PHE A 372 -16.91 -1.69 -5.69
C PHE A 372 -15.97 -0.52 -5.90
N THR A 373 -14.92 -0.45 -5.12
CA THR A 373 -13.83 0.50 -5.33
C THR A 373 -12.47 -0.17 -5.15
N VAL A 374 -11.45 0.30 -5.86
CA VAL A 374 -10.07 -0.04 -5.52
C VAL A 374 -9.64 0.84 -4.36
N GLY A 375 -8.99 0.26 -3.38
CA GLY A 375 -8.37 0.98 -2.27
C GLY A 375 -7.11 0.24 -1.80
N ASN A 376 -6.45 0.78 -0.79
CA ASN A 376 -5.37 0.12 -0.08
C ASN A 376 -5.75 -0.09 1.41
N PHE A 377 -4.93 -0.76 2.18
CA PHE A 377 -5.24 -0.97 3.60
C PHE A 377 -5.23 0.33 4.42
N GLY A 378 -4.50 1.36 3.96
CA GLY A 378 -4.59 2.71 4.52
C GLY A 378 -5.99 3.32 4.41
N PHE A 379 -6.72 3.05 3.33
CA PHE A 379 -8.12 3.44 3.16
C PHE A 379 -9.04 2.76 4.19
N ALA A 380 -8.79 1.48 4.51
CA ALA A 380 -9.52 0.79 5.58
C ALA A 380 -9.30 1.44 6.95
N LYS A 381 -8.02 1.76 7.27
CA LYS A 381 -7.63 2.40 8.53
C LYS A 381 -8.17 3.82 8.66
N GLY A 382 -8.03 4.62 7.61
CA GLY A 382 -8.33 6.06 7.64
C GLY A 382 -9.80 6.35 7.40
N GLU A 383 -10.26 6.17 6.19
CA GLU A 383 -11.55 6.70 5.72
C GLU A 383 -12.72 5.75 5.97
N CYS A 384 -12.52 4.43 5.86
CA CYS A 384 -13.57 3.45 6.14
C CYS A 384 -13.80 3.23 7.63
N ALA A 385 -12.75 3.37 8.45
CA ALA A 385 -12.85 3.21 9.89
C ALA A 385 -13.82 4.25 10.50
N GLY A 386 -14.86 3.77 11.17
CA GLY A 386 -15.87 4.65 11.77
C GLY A 386 -16.90 5.24 10.80
N SER A 387 -16.85 4.92 9.50
CA SER A 387 -17.87 5.36 8.53
C SER A 387 -19.26 4.75 8.77
N GLY A 388 -19.32 3.62 9.47
CA GLY A 388 -20.55 2.84 9.65
C GLY A 388 -20.98 2.08 8.42
N LEU A 389 -20.18 2.08 7.34
CA LEU A 389 -20.45 1.32 6.14
C LEU A 389 -20.19 -0.18 6.39
N ASP A 390 -21.13 -1.04 6.01
CA ASP A 390 -20.94 -2.49 6.00
C ASP A 390 -20.20 -2.88 4.71
N TYR A 391 -18.88 -3.07 4.82
CA TYR A 391 -18.02 -3.40 3.70
C TYR A 391 -17.16 -4.63 3.99
N ALA A 392 -16.63 -5.20 2.92
CA ALA A 392 -15.58 -6.21 2.99
C ALA A 392 -14.51 -5.94 1.93
N VAL A 393 -13.42 -6.70 2.01
CA VAL A 393 -12.24 -6.56 1.17
C VAL A 393 -11.95 -7.90 0.51
N VAL A 394 -11.61 -7.88 -0.77
CA VAL A 394 -11.13 -9.05 -1.53
C VAL A 394 -9.91 -8.67 -2.35
N PRO A 395 -9.05 -9.63 -2.76
CA PRO A 395 -7.93 -9.32 -3.64
C PRO A 395 -8.40 -8.73 -4.97
N CYS A 396 -7.51 -8.05 -5.68
CA CYS A 396 -7.76 -7.70 -7.07
C CYS A 396 -8.01 -8.97 -7.91
N PRO A 397 -8.86 -8.90 -8.96
CA PRO A 397 -9.29 -10.10 -9.68
C PRO A 397 -8.16 -10.74 -10.48
N MET A 398 -8.19 -12.06 -10.58
CA MET A 398 -7.34 -12.85 -11.48
C MET A 398 -7.65 -12.56 -12.95
N PHE A 399 -6.73 -12.90 -13.83
CA PHE A 399 -6.92 -12.82 -15.29
C PHE A 399 -8.01 -13.81 -15.77
N ASP A 400 -7.94 -15.05 -15.31
CA ASP A 400 -8.85 -16.17 -15.60
C ASP A 400 -8.79 -17.21 -14.47
N GLU A 401 -9.60 -18.28 -14.59
CA GLU A 401 -9.64 -19.38 -13.62
C GLU A 401 -8.44 -20.35 -13.73
N GLU A 402 -7.56 -20.17 -14.72
CA GLU A 402 -6.31 -20.96 -14.86
C GLU A 402 -5.17 -20.35 -14.05
N GLN A 403 -5.33 -19.12 -13.55
CA GLN A 403 -4.35 -18.48 -12.67
C GLN A 403 -4.33 -19.16 -11.31
N GLU A 404 -3.14 -19.60 -10.86
CA GLU A 404 -2.98 -20.44 -9.68
C GLU A 404 -3.09 -19.71 -8.34
N ALA A 405 -2.90 -18.38 -8.33
CA ALA A 405 -2.92 -17.57 -7.11
C ALA A 405 -3.45 -16.16 -7.35
N TYR A 406 -3.96 -15.54 -6.29
CA TYR A 406 -4.24 -14.11 -6.28
C TYR A 406 -2.95 -13.34 -6.04
N TYR A 407 -2.71 -12.32 -6.85
CA TYR A 407 -1.58 -11.41 -6.67
C TYR A 407 -2.06 -10.03 -6.29
N SER A 408 -1.25 -9.34 -5.53
CA SER A 408 -1.46 -7.96 -5.10
C SER A 408 -0.21 -7.14 -5.34
N THR A 409 -0.35 -5.84 -5.42
CA THR A 409 0.78 -4.92 -5.47
C THR A 409 0.59 -3.80 -4.48
N HIS A 410 1.65 -3.06 -4.23
CA HIS A 410 1.65 -1.91 -3.33
C HIS A 410 1.70 -0.58 -4.10
N GLY A 411 1.24 0.48 -3.45
CA GLY A 411 1.43 1.85 -3.92
C GLY A 411 2.90 2.29 -3.88
N ASN A 412 3.18 3.42 -4.51
CA ASN A 412 4.53 3.99 -4.47
C ASN A 412 4.95 4.49 -3.06
N PRO A 413 4.03 4.97 -2.19
CA PRO A 413 4.43 5.53 -0.90
C PRO A 413 4.74 4.49 0.19
N CYS A 414 5.33 3.36 -0.15
CA CYS A 414 5.87 2.42 0.82
C CYS A 414 7.36 2.67 1.05
N SER A 415 7.79 2.53 2.29
CA SER A 415 9.16 2.82 2.71
C SER A 415 10.09 1.65 2.42
N PHE A 416 11.25 1.99 1.87
CA PHE A 416 12.41 1.14 1.74
C PHE A 416 13.57 1.72 2.54
N TRP A 417 14.49 0.90 2.99
CA TRP A 417 15.57 1.23 3.90
C TRP A 417 16.92 0.90 3.30
N GLY A 418 17.90 1.78 3.49
CA GLY A 418 19.26 1.55 3.00
C GLY A 418 20.30 2.16 3.93
N ILE A 419 21.55 1.69 3.81
CA ILE A 419 22.69 2.11 4.59
C ILE A 419 23.58 3.03 3.72
N PRO A 420 23.74 4.33 4.06
CA PRO A 420 24.61 5.22 3.29
C PRO A 420 26.08 4.81 3.33
N THR A 421 26.85 5.18 2.29
CA THR A 421 28.26 4.78 2.15
C THR A 421 29.24 5.49 3.12
N ASN A 422 28.79 6.47 3.89
CA ASN A 422 29.64 7.25 4.80
C ASN A 422 29.53 6.84 6.28
N VAL A 423 28.83 5.73 6.59
CA VAL A 423 28.62 5.25 7.96
C VAL A 423 29.14 3.81 8.13
N ASP A 424 29.25 3.37 9.38
CA ASP A 424 29.64 2.01 9.72
C ASP A 424 28.54 1.02 9.34
N ILE A 425 28.87 0.05 8.48
CA ILE A 425 27.89 -0.88 7.94
C ILE A 425 27.38 -1.84 9.01
N ASP A 426 28.23 -2.32 9.91
CA ASP A 426 27.86 -3.35 10.87
C ASP A 426 26.92 -2.80 11.96
N ASN A 427 27.20 -1.60 12.47
CA ASN A 427 26.30 -0.93 13.42
C ASN A 427 24.96 -0.57 12.75
N SER A 428 24.99 -0.08 11.52
CA SER A 428 23.79 0.27 10.77
C SER A 428 22.95 -0.95 10.41
N ALA A 429 23.59 -2.07 10.09
CA ALA A 429 22.94 -3.35 9.82
C ALA A 429 22.26 -3.93 11.08
N LEU A 430 22.92 -3.84 12.25
CA LEU A 430 22.31 -4.21 13.53
C LEU A 430 21.05 -3.37 13.82
N LEU A 431 21.10 -2.07 13.55
CA LEU A 431 19.94 -1.20 13.72
C LEU A 431 18.81 -1.58 12.75
N LEU A 432 19.14 -1.85 11.49
CA LEU A 432 18.18 -2.27 10.46
C LEU A 432 17.47 -3.58 10.87
N GLU A 433 18.23 -4.59 11.26
CA GLU A 433 17.69 -5.89 11.71
C GLU A 433 16.85 -5.75 12.98
N ARG A 434 17.32 -4.95 13.95
CA ARG A 434 16.58 -4.73 15.20
C ARG A 434 15.24 -4.05 14.97
N LEU A 435 15.19 -3.06 14.05
CA LEU A 435 13.95 -2.40 13.64
C LEU A 435 12.98 -3.36 12.93
N ALA A 436 13.51 -4.27 12.13
CA ALA A 436 12.71 -5.23 11.38
C ALA A 436 12.09 -6.29 12.30
N VAL A 437 12.86 -6.90 13.17
CA VAL A 437 12.33 -7.89 14.12
C VAL A 437 11.38 -7.27 15.14
N ASP A 438 11.65 -6.05 15.63
CA ASP A 438 10.70 -5.32 16.50
C ASP A 438 9.34 -5.13 15.82
N ALA A 439 9.35 -4.72 14.57
CA ALA A 439 8.12 -4.53 13.81
C ALA A 439 7.39 -5.87 13.55
N TYR A 440 8.10 -6.93 13.22
CA TYR A 440 7.52 -8.26 13.05
C TYR A 440 6.84 -8.77 14.33
N VAL A 441 7.45 -8.53 15.48
CA VAL A 441 6.94 -9.00 16.77
C VAL A 441 5.78 -8.16 17.29
N TYR A 442 5.83 -6.84 17.15
CA TYR A 442 4.90 -5.94 17.81
C TYR A 442 3.99 -5.15 16.85
N ILE A 443 4.54 -4.55 15.79
CA ILE A 443 3.80 -3.63 14.92
C ILE A 443 2.93 -4.40 13.93
N THR A 444 3.48 -5.37 13.22
CA THR A 444 2.73 -6.16 12.23
C THR A 444 1.54 -6.90 12.85
N PRO A 445 1.65 -7.55 14.03
CA PRO A 445 0.48 -8.12 14.69
C PRO A 445 -0.53 -7.07 15.16
N ALA A 446 -0.07 -5.89 15.63
CA ALA A 446 -0.97 -4.81 16.00
C ALA A 446 -1.75 -4.30 14.78
N LEU A 447 -1.07 -4.06 13.68
CA LEU A 447 -1.66 -3.57 12.45
C LEU A 447 -2.56 -4.64 11.80
N PHE A 448 -2.01 -5.83 11.56
CA PHE A 448 -2.66 -6.81 10.70
C PHE A 448 -3.70 -7.64 11.46
N GLU A 449 -3.32 -8.26 12.59
CA GLU A 449 -4.22 -9.15 13.31
C GLU A 449 -5.27 -8.40 14.13
N ARG A 450 -4.90 -7.28 14.74
CA ARG A 450 -5.78 -6.57 15.67
C ARG A 450 -6.51 -5.39 15.02
N ALA A 451 -5.82 -4.56 14.21
CA ALA A 451 -6.45 -3.39 13.61
C ALA A 451 -7.22 -3.76 12.33
N LEU A 452 -6.57 -4.29 11.30
CA LEU A 452 -7.23 -4.60 10.03
C LEU A 452 -8.31 -5.67 10.18
N LYS A 453 -7.99 -6.81 10.80
CA LYS A 453 -8.93 -7.93 10.91
C LYS A 453 -10.07 -7.71 11.92
N LEU A 454 -9.82 -6.99 13.02
CA LEU A 454 -10.78 -6.90 14.13
C LEU A 454 -11.41 -5.52 14.31
N LYS A 455 -10.70 -4.43 14.00
CA LYS A 455 -11.16 -3.07 14.30
C LYS A 455 -11.79 -2.39 13.09
N TYR A 456 -11.21 -2.52 11.91
CA TYR A 456 -11.66 -1.77 10.73
C TYR A 456 -12.73 -2.50 9.94
N VAL A 457 -12.82 -3.81 10.04
CA VAL A 457 -13.90 -4.59 9.44
C VAL A 457 -14.94 -4.90 10.50
N THR A 458 -16.09 -4.25 10.37
CA THR A 458 -17.20 -4.35 11.32
C THR A 458 -17.98 -5.63 11.18
N ASN A 459 -17.84 -6.66 11.69
CA ASN A 459 -18.44 -7.99 11.59
C ASN A 459 -17.59 -8.93 10.75
N ASP A 460 -16.69 -9.63 11.40
CA ASP A 460 -16.06 -10.81 10.81
C ASP A 460 -17.15 -11.86 10.56
N VAL A 461 -17.75 -11.77 9.39
CA VAL A 461 -18.56 -12.83 8.85
C VAL A 461 -17.61 -13.72 8.08
N ASP A 462 -17.65 -14.98 8.36
CA ASP A 462 -16.87 -16.07 7.82
C ASP A 462 -16.03 -15.75 6.55
N GLY A 463 -14.74 -15.54 6.71
CA GLY A 463 -13.78 -15.45 5.62
C GLY A 463 -13.19 -14.08 5.31
N ILE A 464 -13.62 -12.95 5.91
CA ILE A 464 -13.00 -11.64 5.65
C ILE A 464 -11.56 -11.63 6.15
N SER A 465 -11.29 -12.18 7.33
CA SER A 465 -9.93 -12.31 7.87
C SER A 465 -9.00 -13.05 6.90
N LYS A 466 -9.49 -14.16 6.32
CA LYS A 466 -8.75 -14.91 5.30
C LYS A 466 -8.44 -14.08 4.04
N MET A 467 -9.30 -13.13 3.67
CA MET A 467 -9.03 -12.27 2.51
C MET A 467 -7.80 -11.41 2.72
N PHE A 468 -7.61 -10.86 3.93
CA PHE A 468 -6.41 -10.10 4.25
C PHE A 468 -5.15 -10.96 4.15
N ASP A 469 -5.19 -12.22 4.60
CA ASP A 469 -4.07 -13.15 4.47
C ASP A 469 -3.73 -13.42 3.00
N ILE A 470 -4.73 -13.76 2.17
CA ILE A 470 -4.56 -13.97 0.72
C ILE A 470 -3.96 -12.73 0.04
N ILE A 471 -4.42 -11.52 0.40
CA ILE A 471 -3.92 -10.28 -0.17
C ILE A 471 -2.47 -10.04 0.23
N LYS A 472 -2.11 -10.23 1.51
CA LYS A 472 -0.75 -10.04 2.03
C LYS A 472 0.23 -11.05 1.42
N GLU A 473 -0.14 -12.33 1.40
CA GLU A 473 0.67 -13.41 0.83
C GLU A 473 0.88 -13.25 -0.68
N GLY A 474 -0.10 -12.65 -1.37
CA GLY A 474 -0.06 -12.39 -2.81
C GLY A 474 0.76 -11.17 -3.23
N VAL A 475 1.39 -10.43 -2.31
CA VAL A 475 2.14 -9.21 -2.67
C VAL A 475 3.31 -9.53 -3.57
N VAL A 476 3.35 -8.88 -4.72
CA VAL A 476 4.43 -9.01 -5.70
C VAL A 476 5.24 -7.72 -5.77
N PHE A 477 6.53 -7.90 -5.96
CA PHE A 477 7.46 -6.82 -6.17
C PHE A 477 7.95 -6.83 -7.63
N ASP A 478 8.30 -5.66 -8.14
CA ASP A 478 8.77 -5.50 -9.52
C ASP A 478 9.89 -4.44 -9.54
N ALA A 479 11.04 -4.81 -10.05
CA ALA A 479 12.17 -3.89 -10.19
C ALA A 479 11.82 -2.61 -10.98
N ALA A 480 10.80 -2.66 -11.85
CA ALA A 480 10.31 -1.47 -12.53
C ALA A 480 9.70 -0.42 -11.59
N LEU A 481 9.11 -0.84 -10.47
CA LEU A 481 8.64 0.09 -9.44
C LEU A 481 9.81 0.71 -8.65
N LEU A 482 10.84 -0.08 -8.38
CA LEU A 482 12.03 0.35 -7.65
C LEU A 482 12.83 1.40 -8.44
N TYR A 483 12.98 1.19 -9.74
CA TYR A 483 13.76 2.06 -10.63
C TYR A 483 12.91 2.93 -11.55
N ASN A 484 11.65 3.22 -11.18
CA ASN A 484 10.69 3.91 -12.05
C ASN A 484 11.12 5.34 -12.45
N ARG A 485 11.94 6.02 -11.67
CA ARG A 485 12.53 7.32 -12.05
C ARG A 485 13.51 7.19 -13.22
N SER A 486 14.09 6.01 -13.44
CA SER A 486 15.01 5.70 -14.54
C SER A 486 14.34 4.92 -15.66
N LEU A 487 13.20 4.27 -15.38
CA LEU A 487 12.33 3.58 -16.34
C LEU A 487 11.11 4.45 -16.66
N THR A 488 11.31 5.48 -17.45
CA THR A 488 10.32 6.55 -17.64
C THR A 488 9.03 6.11 -18.32
N ARG A 489 8.97 4.87 -18.83
CA ARG A 489 7.85 4.35 -19.64
C ARG A 489 7.22 3.07 -19.09
N TYR A 490 7.59 2.65 -17.88
CA TYR A 490 7.10 1.40 -17.30
C TYR A 490 5.59 1.35 -17.09
N SER A 491 4.94 2.48 -16.84
CA SER A 491 3.51 2.59 -16.54
C SER A 491 2.66 3.14 -17.70
N GLN A 492 3.21 3.20 -18.91
CA GLN A 492 2.47 3.79 -20.06
C GLN A 492 1.19 3.03 -20.44
N PHE A 493 1.02 1.78 -19.98
CA PHE A 493 -0.26 1.09 -20.14
C PHE A 493 -1.43 1.82 -19.48
N SER A 494 -1.20 2.61 -18.44
CA SER A 494 -2.25 3.42 -17.80
C SER A 494 -2.78 4.54 -18.70
N GLU A 495 -1.95 5.02 -19.64
CA GLU A 495 -2.37 6.00 -20.65
C GLU A 495 -3.21 5.36 -21.77
N LEU A 496 -3.15 4.02 -21.88
CA LEU A 496 -3.77 3.26 -22.95
C LEU A 496 -5.26 2.98 -22.73
N ALA A 497 -5.80 3.24 -21.55
CA ALA A 497 -7.24 3.14 -21.30
C ALA A 497 -8.09 3.98 -22.29
N GLY A 498 -7.44 4.91 -23.03
CA GLY A 498 -8.04 5.72 -24.09
C GLY A 498 -7.59 5.37 -25.52
N LEU A 499 -6.70 4.39 -25.74
CA LEU A 499 -6.14 4.13 -27.07
C LEU A 499 -6.86 2.99 -27.80
N SER A 500 -6.91 3.10 -29.12
CA SER A 500 -7.51 2.12 -30.04
C SER A 500 -6.49 1.13 -30.64
N THR A 501 -5.29 1.05 -30.08
CA THR A 501 -4.18 0.27 -30.60
C THR A 501 -3.85 -0.87 -29.67
N SER A 502 -3.47 -2.07 -30.19
CA SER A 502 -2.99 -3.17 -29.38
C SER A 502 -1.74 -2.77 -28.59
N TRP A 503 -1.61 -3.30 -27.38
CA TRP A 503 -0.46 -3.07 -26.51
C TRP A 503 0.86 -3.48 -27.16
N THR A 504 0.89 -4.68 -27.76
CA THR A 504 2.08 -5.21 -28.43
C THR A 504 2.56 -4.26 -29.52
N VAL A 505 1.65 -3.77 -30.37
CA VAL A 505 1.98 -2.81 -31.45
C VAL A 505 2.47 -1.47 -30.88
N PHE A 506 1.85 -0.99 -29.82
CA PHE A 506 2.27 0.24 -29.15
C PHE A 506 3.65 0.08 -28.52
N PHE A 507 3.85 -0.99 -27.77
CA PHE A 507 5.11 -1.30 -27.11
C PHE A 507 6.27 -1.37 -28.09
N ASP A 508 6.11 -2.12 -29.18
CA ASP A 508 7.15 -2.29 -30.20
C ASP A 508 7.54 -0.98 -30.88
N ASN A 509 6.57 -0.13 -31.17
CA ASN A 509 6.80 1.10 -31.91
C ASN A 509 7.36 2.25 -31.05
N PHE A 510 6.95 2.33 -29.78
CA PHE A 510 7.19 3.53 -28.97
C PHE A 510 8.02 3.26 -27.71
N THR A 511 7.98 2.07 -27.15
CA THR A 511 8.50 1.79 -25.81
C THR A 511 9.73 0.86 -25.81
N ARG A 512 9.71 -0.24 -26.54
CA ARG A 512 10.73 -1.30 -26.51
C ARG A 512 12.17 -0.77 -26.58
N LYS A 513 12.48 0.10 -27.54
CA LYS A 513 13.85 0.60 -27.75
C LYS A 513 14.33 1.51 -26.62
N ALA A 514 13.43 2.31 -26.06
CA ALA A 514 13.76 3.20 -24.95
C ALA A 514 14.01 2.39 -23.68
N MET A 515 13.07 1.51 -23.31
CA MET A 515 13.20 0.67 -22.12
C MET A 515 14.42 -0.25 -22.17
N LYS A 516 14.73 -0.85 -23.34
CA LYS A 516 15.96 -1.67 -23.48
C LYS A 516 17.23 -0.90 -23.11
N ARG A 517 17.29 0.38 -23.47
CA ARG A 517 18.43 1.23 -23.11
C ARG A 517 18.42 1.58 -21.64
N GLU A 518 17.24 1.90 -21.09
CA GLU A 518 17.07 2.27 -19.69
C GLU A 518 17.41 1.09 -18.78
N ILE A 519 16.88 -0.11 -19.04
CA ILE A 519 17.21 -1.35 -18.31
C ILE A 519 18.72 -1.61 -18.33
N LYS A 520 19.33 -1.58 -19.55
CA LYS A 520 20.77 -1.76 -19.66
C LYS A 520 21.55 -0.74 -18.84
N THR A 521 21.14 0.51 -18.83
CA THR A 521 21.82 1.55 -18.04
C THR A 521 21.71 1.26 -16.55
N ILE A 522 20.54 0.82 -16.07
CA ILE A 522 20.33 0.45 -14.67
C ILE A 522 21.26 -0.71 -14.29
N VAL A 523 21.21 -1.79 -15.05
CA VAL A 523 22.03 -3.00 -14.78
C VAL A 523 23.53 -2.70 -14.85
N ASP A 524 23.98 -2.01 -15.90
CA ASP A 524 25.39 -1.62 -16.04
C ASP A 524 25.85 -0.75 -14.85
N THR A 525 24.99 0.13 -14.35
CA THR A 525 25.28 0.97 -13.18
C THR A 525 25.39 0.14 -11.92
N LEU A 526 24.40 -0.72 -11.64
CA LEU A 526 24.38 -1.58 -10.45
C LEU A 526 25.60 -2.51 -10.41
N ARG A 527 25.99 -3.07 -11.54
CA ARG A 527 27.18 -3.93 -11.66
C ARG A 527 28.52 -3.21 -11.45
N GLN A 528 28.54 -1.89 -11.61
CA GLN A 528 29.73 -1.06 -11.37
C GLN A 528 29.84 -0.57 -9.91
N LEU A 529 28.77 -0.68 -9.13
CA LEU A 529 28.82 -0.32 -7.72
C LEU A 529 29.72 -1.29 -6.96
N PRO A 530 30.34 -0.83 -5.84
CA PRO A 530 31.07 -1.72 -4.94
C PRO A 530 30.20 -2.88 -4.48
N GLY A 531 30.77 -4.08 -4.57
CA GLY A 531 30.14 -5.30 -4.06
C GLY A 531 30.28 -5.42 -2.57
#